data_d27c737d32f283181286f568eb00c0af
#
_entry.id   d27c737d32f283181286f568eb00c0af
#
_cell.length_a   1.000
_cell.length_b   1.000
_cell.length_c   1.000
_cell.angle_alpha   90.00
_cell.angle_beta   90.00
_cell.angle_gamma   90.00
#
_symmetry.space_group_name_H-M   'P 1'
#
loop_
_entity.id
_entity.type
_entity.pdbx_description
1 polymer ?
#
loop_
_entity_poly.entity_id
_entity_poly.type
_entity_poly.pdbx_seq_one_letter_code
_entity_poly.pdbx_strand_id
1 'polypeptide(L)'
;VIDQFDDSNNGTTVTARRFAGQLRRRGHEVVILAGGAPCEGKICAPVHRIPVFQKLIESQGMCFAKPDEEAYYTAFKDADIVHFYMPFRFCRRGEELARQMGIPTVAAFHVQPENITSSIFLGKNRRVNDFLYWWFYKVFYNRFDHIHCPSAFIARQLESHGYGAKLWVISNGVAD
;
A
#
# COMPACT_ATOMS: atom_id res chain seq x y z
N VAL A 1 -5.82 0.82 -3.92
CA VAL A 1 -6.19 1.03 -2.51
C VAL A 1 -4.95 1.41 -1.73
N ILE A 2 -5.01 2.50 -1.00
CA ILE A 2 -3.89 3.04 -0.23
C ILE A 2 -4.45 3.75 1.01
N ASP A 3 -3.74 3.70 2.15
CA ASP A 3 -4.23 4.35 3.37
C ASP A 3 -4.31 5.86 3.27
N GLN A 4 -3.42 6.48 2.47
CA GLN A 4 -3.28 7.93 2.32
C GLN A 4 -2.95 8.29 0.88
N PHE A 5 -3.58 9.37 0.36
CA PHE A 5 -3.36 9.84 -1.00
C PHE A 5 -3.14 11.37 -1.11
N ASP A 6 -3.39 12.11 -0.06
CA ASP A 6 -3.46 13.59 -0.08
C ASP A 6 -2.10 14.25 0.15
N ASP A 7 -1.22 13.64 0.96
CA ASP A 7 0.09 14.21 1.28
C ASP A 7 1.10 13.99 0.15
N SER A 8 1.71 15.07 -0.32
CA SER A 8 2.74 15.05 -1.36
C SER A 8 4.15 14.71 -0.82
N ASN A 9 4.34 14.70 0.49
CA ASN A 9 5.63 14.47 1.13
C ASN A 9 5.93 12.99 1.37
N ASN A 10 4.95 12.10 1.17
CA ASN A 10 5.11 10.68 1.34
C ASN A 10 5.45 9.99 0.00
N GLY A 11 6.59 9.31 -0.07
CA GLY A 11 7.07 8.65 -1.29
C GLY A 11 6.09 7.62 -1.85
N THR A 12 5.34 6.90 -1.01
CA THR A 12 4.33 5.94 -1.44
C THR A 12 3.16 6.64 -2.11
N THR A 13 2.70 7.77 -1.56
CA THR A 13 1.64 8.60 -2.15
C THR A 13 2.07 9.17 -3.51
N VAL A 14 3.29 9.70 -3.60
CA VAL A 14 3.84 10.21 -4.86
C VAL A 14 3.87 9.11 -5.92
N THR A 15 4.30 7.92 -5.55
CA THR A 15 4.32 6.76 -6.46
C THR A 15 2.91 6.38 -6.91
N ALA A 16 1.95 6.28 -5.97
CA ALA A 16 0.57 5.94 -6.29
C ALA A 16 -0.07 6.94 -7.26
N ARG A 17 0.19 8.24 -7.05
CA ARG A 17 -0.29 9.32 -7.96
C ARG A 17 0.31 9.20 -9.36
N ARG A 18 1.63 8.93 -9.45
CA ARG A 18 2.30 8.72 -10.74
C ARG A 18 1.73 7.52 -11.48
N PHE A 19 1.56 6.40 -10.79
CA PHE A 19 0.96 5.19 -11.36
C PHE A 19 -0.45 5.45 -11.87
N ALA A 20 -1.31 6.04 -11.05
CA ALA A 20 -2.67 6.40 -11.45
C ALA A 20 -2.69 7.32 -12.68
N GLY A 21 -1.83 8.35 -12.70
CA GLY A 21 -1.71 9.26 -13.83
C GLY A 21 -1.22 8.56 -15.11
N GLN A 22 -0.25 7.64 -15.01
CA GLN A 22 0.24 6.88 -16.16
C GLN A 22 -0.80 5.90 -16.70
N LEU A 23 -1.54 5.23 -15.83
CA LEU A 23 -2.62 4.33 -16.25
C LEU A 23 -3.74 5.11 -16.96
N ARG A 24 -4.16 6.26 -16.41
CA ARG A 24 -5.15 7.14 -17.05
C ARG A 24 -4.69 7.62 -18.43
N ARG A 25 -3.40 8.02 -18.60
CA ARG A 25 -2.82 8.39 -19.90
C ARG A 25 -2.84 7.24 -20.91
N ARG A 26 -2.85 6.00 -20.45
CA ARG A 26 -2.97 4.79 -21.30
C ARG A 26 -4.41 4.37 -21.57
N GLY A 27 -5.38 5.16 -21.15
CA GLY A 27 -6.80 4.94 -21.40
C GLY A 27 -7.50 4.05 -20.37
N HIS A 28 -6.84 3.73 -19.23
CA HIS A 28 -7.49 3.00 -18.15
C HIS A 28 -8.31 3.93 -17.25
N GLU A 29 -9.47 3.48 -16.83
CA GLU A 29 -10.20 4.10 -15.74
C GLU A 29 -9.54 3.74 -14.41
N VAL A 30 -9.26 4.75 -13.57
CA VAL A 30 -8.57 4.54 -12.30
C VAL A 30 -9.34 5.20 -11.17
N VAL A 31 -9.90 4.37 -10.31
CA VAL A 31 -10.54 4.76 -9.05
C VAL A 31 -9.51 4.68 -7.93
N ILE A 32 -9.41 5.73 -7.12
CA ILE A 32 -8.57 5.76 -5.92
C ILE A 32 -9.48 5.53 -4.71
N LEU A 33 -9.13 4.55 -3.89
CA LEU A 33 -9.77 4.35 -2.58
C LEU A 33 -8.73 4.63 -1.49
N ALA A 34 -8.96 5.68 -0.70
CA ALA A 34 -8.03 6.12 0.34
C ALA A 34 -8.72 6.91 1.46
N GLY A 35 -8.06 7.06 2.60
CA GLY A 35 -8.45 8.01 3.63
C GLY A 35 -8.16 9.47 3.23
N GLY A 36 -8.64 10.42 4.04
CA GLY A 36 -8.32 11.84 3.90
C GLY A 36 -9.36 12.67 3.16
N ALA A 37 -8.96 13.83 2.60
CA ALA A 37 -9.86 14.79 1.99
C ALA A 37 -10.40 14.32 0.62
N PRO A 38 -11.64 14.68 0.24
CA PRO A 38 -12.18 14.40 -1.08
C PRO A 38 -11.37 15.06 -2.18
N CYS A 39 -11.13 14.31 -3.27
CA CYS A 39 -10.64 14.87 -4.53
C CYS A 39 -11.21 14.08 -5.71
N GLU A 40 -11.09 14.61 -6.91
CA GLU A 40 -11.63 14.01 -8.13
C GLU A 40 -11.08 12.57 -8.34
N GLY A 41 -11.97 11.63 -8.62
CA GLY A 41 -11.63 10.22 -8.85
C GLY A 41 -11.17 9.47 -7.61
N LYS A 42 -11.43 10.03 -6.41
CA LYS A 42 -11.12 9.40 -5.12
C LYS A 42 -12.39 9.11 -4.33
N ILE A 43 -12.54 7.87 -3.92
CA ILE A 43 -13.51 7.43 -2.91
C ILE A 43 -12.83 7.53 -1.54
N CYS A 44 -13.45 8.26 -0.62
CA CYS A 44 -12.88 8.55 0.69
C CYS A 44 -13.35 7.55 1.74
N ALA A 45 -12.41 6.89 2.40
CA ALA A 45 -12.66 6.15 3.62
C ALA A 45 -12.41 7.03 4.85
N PRO A 46 -13.09 6.77 5.98
CA PRO A 46 -12.82 7.45 7.23
C PRO A 46 -11.36 7.30 7.68
N VAL A 47 -10.82 8.31 8.33
CA VAL A 47 -9.46 8.27 8.89
C VAL A 47 -9.48 7.67 10.28
N HIS A 48 -8.55 6.76 10.56
CA HIS A 48 -8.36 6.18 11.88
C HIS A 48 -7.36 7.01 12.68
N ARG A 49 -7.83 7.58 13.79
CA ARG A 49 -6.97 8.32 14.72
C ARG A 49 -6.50 7.38 15.84
N ILE A 50 -5.18 7.36 16.09
CA ILE A 50 -4.55 6.59 17.16
C ILE A 50 -4.04 7.59 18.20
N PRO A 51 -4.80 7.90 19.29
CA PRO A 51 -4.55 9.05 20.14
C PRO A 51 -3.13 9.15 20.69
N VAL A 52 -2.54 8.02 21.13
CA VAL A 52 -1.20 7.97 21.75
C VAL A 52 -0.08 8.24 20.74
N PHE A 53 -0.25 7.82 19.48
CA PHE A 53 0.77 7.91 18.43
C PHE A 53 0.44 8.93 17.35
N GLN A 54 -0.67 9.65 17.47
CA GLN A 54 -1.16 10.55 16.42
C GLN A 54 -0.13 11.59 15.99
N LYS A 55 0.53 12.24 16.95
CA LYS A 55 1.58 13.24 16.66
C LYS A 55 2.78 12.65 15.92
N LEU A 56 3.18 11.42 16.27
CA LEU A 56 4.28 10.73 15.60
C LEU A 56 3.88 10.34 14.17
N ILE A 57 2.68 9.84 13.99
CA ILE A 57 2.11 9.45 12.69
C ILE A 57 2.03 10.67 11.76
N GLU A 58 1.48 11.78 12.26
CA GLU A 58 1.38 13.04 11.53
C GLU A 58 2.74 13.67 11.20
N SER A 59 3.71 13.61 12.13
CA SER A 59 5.06 14.11 11.88
C SER A 59 5.81 13.36 10.78
N GLN A 60 5.39 12.13 10.48
CA GLN A 60 5.90 11.32 9.37
C GLN A 60 5.07 11.47 8.09
N GLY A 61 4.11 12.38 8.07
CA GLY A 61 3.20 12.54 6.95
C GLY A 61 2.37 11.29 6.69
N MET A 62 2.04 10.50 7.72
CA MET A 62 1.26 9.27 7.60
C MET A 62 -0.17 9.47 8.09
N CYS A 63 -1.09 8.75 7.45
CA CYS A 63 -2.49 8.67 7.83
C CYS A 63 -2.94 7.23 7.62
N PHE A 64 -3.72 6.69 8.54
CA PHE A 64 -4.30 5.36 8.40
C PHE A 64 -5.79 5.47 8.10
N ALA A 65 -6.23 4.83 7.03
CA ALA A 65 -7.64 4.73 6.71
C ALA A 65 -8.32 3.64 7.56
N LYS A 66 -9.57 3.89 7.93
CA LYS A 66 -10.41 2.91 8.60
C LYS A 66 -11.16 2.08 7.54
N PRO A 67 -11.23 0.75 7.68
CA PRO A 67 -12.08 -0.07 6.82
C PRO A 67 -13.52 0.44 6.80
N ASP A 68 -14.08 0.55 5.59
CA ASP A 68 -15.43 1.01 5.31
C ASP A 68 -16.01 0.15 4.18
N GLU A 69 -16.99 -0.68 4.50
CA GLU A 69 -17.55 -1.67 3.57
C GLU A 69 -18.20 -0.99 2.35
N GLU A 70 -18.93 0.10 2.56
CA GLU A 70 -19.61 0.83 1.48
C GLU A 70 -18.60 1.44 0.51
N ALA A 71 -17.52 2.02 1.04
CA ALA A 71 -16.43 2.58 0.23
C ALA A 71 -15.73 1.51 -0.60
N TYR A 72 -15.48 0.31 -0.05
CA TYR A 72 -14.92 -0.79 -0.82
C TYR A 72 -15.85 -1.27 -1.93
N TYR A 73 -17.13 -1.53 -1.62
CA TYR A 73 -18.09 -1.97 -2.63
C TYR A 73 -18.23 -0.94 -3.75
N THR A 74 -18.30 0.35 -3.41
CA THR A 74 -18.37 1.42 -4.40
C THR A 74 -17.12 1.46 -5.28
N ALA A 75 -15.93 1.27 -4.70
CA ALA A 75 -14.67 1.27 -5.45
C ALA A 75 -14.47 0.01 -6.32
N PHE A 76 -15.02 -1.12 -5.91
CA PHE A 76 -14.71 -2.43 -6.53
C PHE A 76 -15.74 -2.92 -7.51
N LYS A 77 -17.00 -2.42 -7.48
CA LYS A 77 -18.13 -2.94 -8.26
C LYS A 77 -17.86 -3.12 -9.76
N ASP A 78 -17.03 -2.24 -10.34
CA ASP A 78 -16.71 -2.25 -11.78
C ASP A 78 -15.18 -2.44 -12.01
N ALA A 79 -14.44 -2.90 -11.00
CA ALA A 79 -13.00 -3.04 -11.10
C ALA A 79 -12.59 -4.38 -11.74
N ASP A 80 -11.75 -4.33 -12.77
CA ASP A 80 -11.11 -5.51 -13.37
C ASP A 80 -9.94 -6.04 -12.51
N ILE A 81 -9.31 -5.17 -11.72
CA ILE A 81 -8.17 -5.50 -10.85
C ILE A 81 -8.07 -4.50 -9.71
N VAL A 82 -7.66 -4.96 -8.54
CA VAL A 82 -7.38 -4.09 -7.39
C VAL A 82 -5.91 -4.14 -7.01
N HIS A 83 -5.27 -2.96 -6.93
CA HIS A 83 -3.87 -2.80 -6.54
C HIS A 83 -3.78 -2.24 -5.12
N PHE A 84 -3.11 -2.96 -4.22
CA PHE A 84 -2.94 -2.63 -2.81
C PHE A 84 -1.52 -2.16 -2.52
N TYR A 85 -1.38 -1.05 -1.78
CA TYR A 85 -0.08 -0.40 -1.57
C TYR A 85 0.55 -0.67 -0.21
N MET A 86 -0.23 -1.04 0.81
CA MET A 86 0.27 -1.14 2.18
C MET A 86 -0.25 -2.39 2.92
N PRO A 87 0.55 -3.04 3.80
CA PRO A 87 0.16 -4.25 4.51
C PRO A 87 -0.67 -3.94 5.78
N PHE A 88 -1.39 -2.81 5.81
CA PHE A 88 -2.16 -2.38 6.96
C PHE A 88 -3.62 -2.83 6.91
N ARG A 89 -4.33 -2.62 8.00
CA ARG A 89 -5.70 -3.12 8.20
C ARG A 89 -6.66 -2.73 7.08
N PHE A 90 -6.53 -1.51 6.56
CA PHE A 90 -7.36 -1.02 5.46
C PHE A 90 -7.16 -1.85 4.19
N CYS A 91 -5.93 -1.97 3.70
CA CYS A 91 -5.64 -2.79 2.51
C CYS A 91 -5.93 -4.28 2.73
N ARG A 92 -5.68 -4.81 3.93
CA ARG A 92 -6.03 -6.21 4.25
C ARG A 92 -7.52 -6.49 4.13
N ARG A 93 -8.36 -5.63 4.70
CA ARG A 93 -9.81 -5.79 4.60
C ARG A 93 -10.30 -5.64 3.16
N GLY A 94 -9.75 -4.68 2.42
CA GLY A 94 -10.04 -4.52 0.99
C GLY A 94 -9.67 -5.74 0.16
N GLU A 95 -8.51 -6.38 0.45
CA GLU A 95 -8.09 -7.61 -0.24
C GLU A 95 -9.07 -8.77 0.04
N GLU A 96 -9.51 -8.95 1.28
CA GLU A 96 -10.50 -9.95 1.65
C GLU A 96 -11.81 -9.77 0.86
N LEU A 97 -12.29 -8.54 0.72
CA LEU A 97 -13.49 -8.23 -0.04
C LEU A 97 -13.31 -8.39 -1.55
N ALA A 98 -12.22 -7.88 -2.11
CA ALA A 98 -11.93 -8.06 -3.53
C ALA A 98 -11.89 -9.55 -3.92
N ARG A 99 -11.27 -10.39 -3.08
CA ARG A 99 -11.25 -11.84 -3.26
C ARG A 99 -12.65 -12.46 -3.18
N GLN A 100 -13.49 -12.04 -2.23
CA GLN A 100 -14.88 -12.51 -2.12
C GLN A 100 -15.71 -12.11 -3.35
N MET A 101 -15.41 -10.96 -3.95
CA MET A 101 -16.04 -10.50 -5.20
C MET A 101 -15.45 -11.15 -6.46
N GLY A 102 -14.41 -11.99 -6.33
CA GLY A 102 -13.74 -12.66 -7.45
C GLY A 102 -12.85 -11.73 -8.29
N ILE A 103 -12.46 -10.58 -7.75
CA ILE A 103 -11.65 -9.59 -8.47
C ILE A 103 -10.17 -9.90 -8.29
N PRO A 104 -9.37 -9.98 -9.38
CA PRO A 104 -7.93 -10.15 -9.31
C PRO A 104 -7.25 -9.06 -8.47
N THR A 105 -6.24 -9.45 -7.69
CA THR A 105 -5.52 -8.54 -6.80
C THR A 105 -4.03 -8.58 -7.02
N VAL A 106 -3.38 -7.42 -6.88
CA VAL A 106 -1.92 -7.27 -6.86
C VAL A 106 -1.51 -6.39 -5.69
N ALA A 107 -0.30 -6.59 -5.17
CA ALA A 107 0.25 -5.76 -4.11
C ALA A 107 1.49 -4.99 -4.58
N ALA A 108 1.77 -3.87 -3.94
CA ALA A 108 3.05 -3.18 -4.05
C ALA A 108 3.79 -3.23 -2.70
N PHE A 109 5.11 -3.38 -2.74
CA PHE A 109 5.94 -3.36 -1.54
C PHE A 109 6.65 -2.02 -1.41
N HIS A 110 5.99 -1.07 -0.73
CA HIS A 110 6.53 0.29 -0.53
C HIS A 110 6.89 0.58 0.93
N VAL A 111 6.53 -0.30 1.85
CA VAL A 111 6.80 -0.11 3.29
C VAL A 111 7.89 -1.06 3.72
N GLN A 112 9.15 -0.57 3.72
CA GLN A 112 10.27 -1.35 4.22
C GLN A 112 10.27 -1.40 5.75
N PRO A 113 10.46 -2.59 6.37
CA PRO A 113 10.64 -2.73 7.81
C PRO A 113 11.68 -1.78 8.40
N GLU A 114 12.82 -1.59 7.72
CA GLU A 114 13.90 -0.71 8.14
C GLU A 114 13.46 0.76 8.30
N ASN A 115 12.55 1.23 7.44
CA ASN A 115 12.02 2.59 7.54
C ASN A 115 11.15 2.76 8.78
N ILE A 116 10.32 1.74 9.09
CA ILE A 116 9.48 1.75 10.29
C ILE A 116 10.35 1.69 11.54
N THR A 117 11.30 0.76 11.60
CA THR A 117 12.15 0.56 12.78
C THR A 117 13.15 1.67 13.00
N SER A 118 13.57 2.38 11.95
CA SER A 118 14.40 3.58 12.05
C SER A 118 13.71 4.71 12.81
N SER A 119 12.38 4.84 12.68
CA SER A 119 11.60 5.85 13.41
C SER A 119 11.63 5.68 14.93
N ILE A 120 11.95 4.47 15.39
CA ILE A 120 12.04 4.11 16.82
C ILE A 120 13.47 3.69 17.20
N PHE A 121 14.48 4.14 16.44
CA PHE A 121 15.91 3.86 16.65
C PHE A 121 16.32 2.38 16.58
N LEU A 122 15.49 1.52 16.01
CA LEU A 122 15.73 0.07 15.83
C LEU A 122 16.06 -0.32 14.38
N GLY A 123 16.26 0.64 13.47
CA GLY A 123 16.47 0.39 12.03
C GLY A 123 17.63 -0.56 11.70
N LYS A 124 18.66 -0.60 12.53
CA LYS A 124 19.82 -1.50 12.40
C LYS A 124 19.60 -2.89 13.05
N ASN A 125 18.48 -3.12 13.75
CA ASN A 125 18.22 -4.39 14.40
C ASN A 125 17.68 -5.41 13.41
N ARG A 126 18.57 -6.24 12.86
CA ARG A 126 18.24 -7.26 11.87
C ARG A 126 17.11 -8.19 12.34
N ARG A 127 17.12 -8.65 13.58
CA ARG A 127 16.09 -9.58 14.10
C ARG A 127 14.69 -8.97 14.10
N VAL A 128 14.60 -7.67 14.41
CA VAL A 128 13.32 -6.95 14.39
C VAL A 128 12.85 -6.78 12.94
N ASN A 129 13.74 -6.41 12.02
CA ASN A 129 13.42 -6.27 10.62
C ASN A 129 13.00 -7.60 9.98
N ASP A 130 13.75 -8.70 10.22
CA ASP A 130 13.41 -10.04 9.74
C ASP A 130 12.03 -10.49 10.27
N PHE A 131 11.72 -10.21 11.54
CA PHE A 131 10.40 -10.47 12.11
C PHE A 131 9.30 -9.67 11.40
N LEU A 132 9.53 -8.39 11.09
CA LEU A 132 8.55 -7.56 10.36
C LEU A 132 8.35 -8.04 8.91
N TYR A 133 9.41 -8.45 8.18
CA TYR A 133 9.27 -9.08 6.88
C TYR A 133 8.40 -10.34 6.97
N TRP A 134 8.70 -11.23 7.91
CA TRP A 134 7.91 -12.43 8.15
C TRP A 134 6.45 -12.08 8.51
N TRP A 135 6.23 -11.12 9.39
CA TRP A 135 4.89 -10.70 9.80
C TRP A 135 4.10 -10.11 8.64
N PHE A 136 4.67 -9.20 7.85
CA PHE A 136 4.03 -8.66 6.66
C PHE A 136 3.67 -9.75 5.65
N TYR A 137 4.59 -10.71 5.43
CA TYR A 137 4.29 -11.86 4.59
C TYR A 137 3.08 -12.63 5.12
N LYS A 138 3.10 -13.03 6.39
CA LYS A 138 2.03 -13.84 7.01
C LYS A 138 0.68 -13.16 7.04
N VAL A 139 0.62 -11.86 7.30
CA VAL A 139 -0.65 -11.14 7.47
C VAL A 139 -1.21 -10.57 6.16
N PHE A 140 -0.37 -10.45 5.11
CA PHE A 140 -0.80 -9.74 3.91
C PHE A 140 -0.22 -10.32 2.61
N TYR A 141 1.09 -10.28 2.41
CA TYR A 141 1.70 -10.55 1.10
C TYR A 141 1.61 -12.00 0.62
N ASN A 142 1.44 -12.97 1.50
CA ASN A 142 1.22 -14.39 1.15
C ASN A 142 -0.09 -14.65 0.38
N ARG A 143 -0.95 -13.66 0.27
CA ARG A 143 -2.24 -13.73 -0.42
C ARG A 143 -2.17 -13.33 -1.89
N PHE A 144 -1.03 -12.80 -2.34
CA PHE A 144 -0.87 -12.27 -3.68
C PHE A 144 0.06 -13.16 -4.52
N ASP A 145 -0.35 -13.39 -5.77
CA ASP A 145 0.48 -14.07 -6.78
C ASP A 145 1.48 -13.11 -7.42
N HIS A 146 1.22 -11.80 -7.36
CA HIS A 146 2.04 -10.76 -7.98
C HIS A 146 2.30 -9.61 -7.01
N ILE A 147 3.58 -9.24 -6.87
CA ILE A 147 4.01 -8.10 -6.05
C ILE A 147 4.87 -7.16 -6.88
N HIS A 148 4.50 -5.89 -6.94
CA HIS A 148 5.29 -4.80 -7.49
C HIS A 148 6.39 -4.41 -6.50
N CYS A 149 7.63 -4.41 -6.96
CA CYS A 149 8.82 -3.99 -6.23
C CYS A 149 9.41 -2.73 -6.89
N PRO A 150 9.65 -1.63 -6.14
CA PRO A 150 10.17 -0.39 -6.72
C PRO A 150 11.62 -0.47 -7.21
N SER A 151 12.35 -1.51 -6.83
CA SER A 151 13.72 -1.74 -7.26
C SER A 151 14.12 -3.21 -7.18
N ALA A 152 15.17 -3.60 -7.90
CA ALA A 152 15.76 -4.93 -7.81
C ALA A 152 16.31 -5.23 -6.39
N PHE A 153 16.71 -4.21 -5.64
CA PHE A 153 17.12 -4.36 -4.25
C PHE A 153 15.97 -4.88 -3.40
N ILE A 154 14.78 -4.27 -3.52
CA ILE A 154 13.58 -4.71 -2.78
C ILE A 154 13.18 -6.13 -3.20
N ALA A 155 13.19 -6.45 -4.49
CA ALA A 155 12.88 -7.79 -4.96
C ALA A 155 13.81 -8.84 -4.30
N ARG A 156 15.12 -8.62 -4.30
CA ARG A 156 16.07 -9.51 -3.61
C ARG A 156 15.83 -9.63 -2.10
N GLN A 157 15.42 -8.54 -1.44
CA GLN A 157 15.05 -8.59 -0.02
C GLN A 157 13.84 -9.50 0.20
N LEU A 158 12.80 -9.39 -0.62
CA LEU A 158 11.61 -10.24 -0.51
C LEU A 158 11.94 -11.71 -0.81
N GLU A 159 12.74 -11.98 -1.83
CA GLU A 159 13.24 -13.34 -2.15
C GLU A 159 13.99 -13.95 -0.96
N SER A 160 14.91 -13.18 -0.36
CA SER A 160 15.69 -13.64 0.80
C SER A 160 14.85 -13.92 2.06
N HIS A 161 13.66 -13.32 2.16
CA HIS A 161 12.69 -13.55 3.22
C HIS A 161 11.58 -14.55 2.83
N GLY A 162 11.73 -15.27 1.71
CA GLY A 162 10.85 -16.37 1.30
C GLY A 162 9.48 -15.94 0.77
N TYR A 163 9.36 -14.75 0.17
CA TYR A 163 8.14 -14.33 -0.51
C TYR A 163 7.98 -15.13 -1.80
N GLY A 164 6.90 -15.94 -1.89
CA GLY A 164 6.68 -16.87 -3.01
C GLY A 164 5.97 -16.29 -4.23
N ALA A 165 5.53 -15.02 -4.16
CA ALA A 165 4.86 -14.35 -5.26
C ALA A 165 5.82 -14.05 -6.43
N LYS A 166 5.30 -13.87 -7.63
CA LYS A 166 6.06 -13.31 -8.75
C LYS A 166 6.36 -11.84 -8.49
N LEU A 167 7.65 -11.49 -8.41
CA LEU A 167 8.12 -10.14 -8.11
C LEU A 167 8.36 -9.36 -9.42
N TRP A 168 7.70 -8.22 -9.54
CA TRP A 168 7.82 -7.34 -10.69
C TRP A 168 8.61 -6.09 -10.32
N VAL A 169 9.80 -5.97 -10.86
CA VAL A 169 10.65 -4.79 -10.63
C VAL A 169 10.21 -3.68 -11.59
N ILE A 170 9.51 -2.70 -11.04
CA ILE A 170 9.02 -1.53 -11.79
C ILE A 170 9.41 -0.29 -10.99
N SER A 171 10.27 0.55 -11.56
CA SER A 171 10.71 1.79 -10.89
C SER A 171 9.52 2.71 -10.58
N ASN A 172 9.59 3.39 -9.44
CA ASN A 172 8.62 4.44 -9.09
C ASN A 172 8.68 5.66 -10.02
N GLY A 173 9.67 5.70 -10.92
CA GLY A 173 9.94 6.81 -11.82
C GLY A 173 10.53 8.04 -11.08
N VAL A 174 11.11 8.92 -11.86
CA VAL A 174 11.46 10.29 -11.47
C VAL A 174 10.60 11.25 -12.28
N ALA A 175 10.38 12.47 -11.78
CA ALA A 175 9.78 13.51 -12.61
C ALA A 175 10.82 13.94 -13.66
N ASP A 176 10.37 14.10 -14.90
CA ASP A 176 11.15 14.74 -15.95
C ASP A 176 11.26 16.23 -15.65
#